data_bbcf5fcf579b45520bebad4b1d0643aa
#
_entry.id   bbcf5fcf579b45520bebad4b1d0643aa
#
_cell.length_a   1.000
_cell.length_b   1.000
_cell.length_c   1.000
_cell.angle_alpha   90.00
_cell.angle_beta   90.00
_cell.angle_gamma   90.00
#
_symmetry.space_group_name_H-M   'P 1'
#
loop_
_entity.id
_entity.type
_entity.pdbx_description
1 polymer ?
#
loop_
_entity_poly.entity_id
_entity_poly.type
_entity_poly.pdbx_seq_one_letter_code
_entity_poly.pdbx_strand_id
1 'polypeptide(L)'
;MTSRPRHGHGARGQSMAEFALVAPIFLLLLFSVIQLGLIFGAQNGLVDGVRSAARRAATYRINEQSFDPTVFPFSIPGSICNTVRTELTDRLRGAQGQELIVGFVPANLSSTIAYEWQQNPESGQYFLVAHISASYKNPLYVPFLSWFLDSSDANPGDGFLTLSASEQMRVENPPLDTPGSFTAHTCT
;
A
#
# COMPACT_ATOMS: atom_id res chain seq x y z
N MET A 1 26.49 -13.81 74.76
CA MET A 1 25.32 -14.10 73.82
C MET A 1 25.45 -13.18 72.65
N THR A 2 25.98 -13.68 71.53
CA THR A 2 26.13 -12.88 70.28
C THR A 2 25.10 -13.30 69.30
N SER A 3 24.11 -12.39 69.04
CA SER A 3 23.07 -12.58 68.02
C SER A 3 23.69 -12.41 66.62
N ARG A 4 23.72 -13.48 65.81
CA ARG A 4 24.09 -13.46 64.40
C ARG A 4 22.99 -12.72 63.58
N PRO A 5 23.34 -11.74 62.74
CA PRO A 5 22.40 -11.12 61.85
C PRO A 5 21.95 -12.14 60.77
N ARG A 6 20.65 -12.41 60.69
CA ARG A 6 20.04 -13.17 59.58
C ARG A 6 20.15 -12.35 58.30
N HIS A 7 21.03 -12.79 57.42
CA HIS A 7 21.10 -12.20 56.06
C HIS A 7 19.83 -12.51 55.31
N GLY A 8 19.06 -11.45 55.01
CA GLY A 8 17.82 -11.53 54.22
C GLY A 8 18.12 -11.89 52.77
N HIS A 9 18.14 -13.16 52.41
CA HIS A 9 18.30 -13.67 51.04
C HIS A 9 16.98 -13.65 50.27
N GLY A 10 15.83 -13.27 50.88
CA GLY A 10 14.52 -13.32 50.29
C GLY A 10 14.18 -12.19 49.29
N ALA A 11 14.73 -10.98 49.52
CA ALA A 11 14.32 -9.79 48.74
C ALA A 11 14.84 -9.76 47.30
N ARG A 12 15.98 -10.39 47.02
CA ARG A 12 16.56 -10.41 45.64
C ARG A 12 15.83 -11.37 44.69
N GLY A 13 15.25 -12.46 45.22
CA GLY A 13 14.48 -13.41 44.42
C GLY A 13 13.08 -12.90 44.03
N GLN A 14 12.46 -12.12 44.92
CA GLN A 14 11.11 -11.57 44.70
C GLN A 14 11.12 -10.53 43.54
N SER A 15 12.07 -9.61 43.52
CA SER A 15 12.15 -8.60 42.43
C SER A 15 12.42 -9.23 41.05
N MET A 16 13.21 -10.31 41.00
CA MET A 16 13.39 -11.05 39.75
C MET A 16 12.10 -11.74 39.29
N ALA A 17 11.30 -12.29 40.20
CA ALA A 17 10.02 -12.91 39.87
C ALA A 17 8.98 -11.88 39.36
N GLU A 18 8.92 -10.69 40.00
CA GLU A 18 8.08 -9.58 39.58
C GLU A 18 8.49 -9.06 38.18
N PHE A 19 9.79 -8.88 37.95
CA PHE A 19 10.30 -8.49 36.65
C PHE A 19 9.99 -9.53 35.56
N ALA A 20 10.17 -10.81 35.84
CA ALA A 20 9.89 -11.89 34.90
C ALA A 20 8.41 -11.95 34.48
N LEU A 21 7.49 -11.49 35.33
CA LEU A 21 6.06 -11.43 35.03
C LEU A 21 5.70 -10.18 34.24
N VAL A 22 6.33 -9.05 34.48
CA VAL A 22 6.01 -7.76 33.80
C VAL A 22 6.71 -7.66 32.46
N ALA A 23 7.97 -8.14 32.35
CA ALA A 23 8.78 -8.00 31.15
C ALA A 23 8.13 -8.54 29.85
N PRO A 24 7.49 -9.73 29.83
CA PRO A 24 6.83 -10.23 28.63
C PRO A 24 5.70 -9.32 28.15
N ILE A 25 4.90 -8.78 29.07
CA ILE A 25 3.79 -7.88 28.75
C ILE A 25 4.34 -6.56 28.18
N PHE A 26 5.38 -6.01 28.80
CA PHE A 26 6.03 -4.80 28.35
C PHE A 26 6.64 -4.96 26.94
N LEU A 27 7.36 -6.07 26.69
CA LEU A 27 7.94 -6.37 25.40
C LEU A 27 6.87 -6.55 24.31
N LEU A 28 5.76 -7.22 24.65
CA LEU A 28 4.64 -7.38 23.73
C LEU A 28 4.05 -6.03 23.34
N LEU A 29 3.82 -5.12 24.29
CA LEU A 29 3.34 -3.76 24.01
C LEU A 29 4.35 -2.98 23.17
N LEU A 30 5.64 -3.05 23.49
CA LEU A 30 6.70 -2.37 22.76
C LEU A 30 6.73 -2.82 21.28
N PHE A 31 6.76 -4.12 21.04
CA PHE A 31 6.76 -4.66 19.67
C PHE A 31 5.46 -4.36 18.92
N SER A 32 4.31 -4.32 19.62
CA SER A 32 3.04 -3.92 19.02
C SER A 32 3.07 -2.47 18.51
N VAL A 33 3.64 -1.55 19.29
CA VAL A 33 3.78 -0.14 18.87
C VAL A 33 4.71 -0.03 17.65
N ILE A 34 5.83 -0.75 17.64
CA ILE A 34 6.74 -0.79 16.50
C ILE A 34 6.01 -1.33 15.25
N GLN A 35 5.29 -2.44 15.38
CA GLN A 35 4.54 -3.04 14.27
C GLN A 35 3.50 -2.08 13.70
N LEU A 36 2.74 -1.39 14.56
CA LEU A 36 1.77 -0.37 14.11
C LEU A 36 2.46 0.78 13.37
N GLY A 37 3.62 1.23 13.85
CA GLY A 37 4.43 2.24 13.17
C GLY A 37 4.84 1.79 11.75
N LEU A 38 5.25 0.54 11.58
CA LEU A 38 5.59 -0.03 10.27
C LEU A 38 4.37 -0.12 9.34
N ILE A 39 3.19 -0.50 9.87
CA ILE A 39 1.93 -0.55 9.11
C ILE A 39 1.55 0.84 8.62
N PHE A 40 1.57 1.86 9.49
CA PHE A 40 1.27 3.24 9.10
C PHE A 40 2.28 3.79 8.09
N GLY A 41 3.57 3.48 8.27
CA GLY A 41 4.61 3.82 7.30
C GLY A 41 4.34 3.20 5.93
N ALA A 42 4.02 1.91 5.90
CA ALA A 42 3.68 1.19 4.67
C ALA A 42 2.43 1.76 3.98
N GLN A 43 1.38 2.09 4.75
CA GLN A 43 0.16 2.70 4.21
C GLN A 43 0.44 4.07 3.59
N ASN A 44 1.22 4.93 4.26
CA ASN A 44 1.60 6.23 3.71
C ASN A 44 2.46 6.08 2.44
N GLY A 45 3.41 5.14 2.45
CA GLY A 45 4.22 4.82 1.28
C GLY A 45 3.37 4.35 0.10
N LEU A 46 2.37 3.49 0.34
CA LEU A 46 1.45 3.02 -0.69
C LEU A 46 0.63 4.17 -1.29
N VAL A 47 0.09 5.06 -0.46
CA VAL A 47 -0.66 6.25 -0.91
C VAL A 47 0.23 7.16 -1.77
N ASP A 48 1.46 7.44 -1.35
CA ASP A 48 2.39 8.27 -2.11
C ASP A 48 2.81 7.61 -3.42
N GLY A 49 3.03 6.29 -3.42
CA GLY A 49 3.31 5.52 -4.63
C GLY A 49 2.16 5.58 -5.65
N VAL A 50 0.93 5.38 -5.19
CA VAL A 50 -0.27 5.43 -6.04
C VAL A 50 -0.48 6.84 -6.60
N ARG A 51 -0.26 7.89 -5.82
CA ARG A 51 -0.32 9.29 -6.31
C ARG A 51 0.72 9.57 -7.38
N SER A 52 1.96 9.11 -7.19
CA SER A 52 3.01 9.25 -8.20
C SER A 52 2.66 8.54 -9.50
N ALA A 53 2.17 7.29 -9.39
CA ALA A 53 1.71 6.50 -10.53
C ALA A 53 0.53 7.18 -11.26
N ALA A 54 -0.43 7.76 -10.52
CA ALA A 54 -1.57 8.48 -11.08
C ALA A 54 -1.12 9.74 -11.86
N ARG A 55 -0.18 10.51 -11.31
CA ARG A 55 0.43 11.65 -12.05
C ARG A 55 1.12 11.17 -13.32
N ARG A 56 1.86 10.07 -13.26
CA ARG A 56 2.51 9.50 -14.42
C ARG A 56 1.51 9.07 -15.48
N ALA A 57 0.41 8.45 -15.08
CA ALA A 57 -0.67 8.06 -15.96
C ALA A 57 -1.36 9.26 -16.62
N ALA A 58 -1.59 10.33 -15.85
CA ALA A 58 -2.27 11.53 -16.32
C ALA A 58 -1.42 12.38 -17.28
N THR A 59 -0.09 12.41 -17.09
CA THR A 59 0.85 13.20 -17.91
C THR A 59 1.45 12.41 -19.05
N TYR A 60 1.17 11.10 -19.14
CA TYR A 60 1.70 10.29 -20.24
C TYR A 60 1.10 10.81 -21.55
N ARG A 61 1.98 11.15 -22.52
CA ARG A 61 1.53 11.52 -23.86
C ARG A 61 0.98 10.28 -24.55
N ILE A 62 -0.32 10.23 -24.62
CA ILE A 62 -1.05 9.28 -25.44
C ILE A 62 -0.91 9.79 -26.87
N ASN A 63 0.12 9.35 -27.60
CA ASN A 63 0.31 9.74 -29.00
C ASN A 63 -0.88 9.23 -29.82
N GLU A 64 -1.40 10.06 -30.72
CA GLU A 64 -2.48 9.72 -31.64
C GLU A 64 -2.19 8.43 -32.46
N GLN A 65 -0.92 8.14 -32.72
CA GLN A 65 -0.50 6.89 -33.38
C GLN A 65 -0.65 5.61 -32.54
N SER A 66 -0.79 5.75 -31.22
CA SER A 66 -1.01 4.62 -30.31
C SER A 66 -2.49 4.36 -30.06
N PHE A 67 -3.35 5.29 -30.50
CA PHE A 67 -4.79 5.19 -30.45
C PHE A 67 -5.29 5.02 -31.87
N ASP A 68 -5.83 3.86 -32.19
CA ASP A 68 -6.59 3.66 -33.40
C ASP A 68 -8.06 4.05 -33.08
N PRO A 69 -8.55 5.21 -33.54
CA PRO A 69 -9.91 5.65 -33.29
C PRO A 69 -10.96 4.74 -33.95
N THR A 70 -10.53 3.86 -34.85
CA THR A 70 -11.41 2.93 -35.57
C THR A 70 -11.58 1.61 -34.83
N VAL A 71 -10.72 1.32 -33.82
CA VAL A 71 -10.80 0.09 -33.02
C VAL A 71 -11.58 0.37 -31.75
N PHE A 72 -12.86 0.03 -31.74
CA PHE A 72 -13.69 -0.04 -30.54
C PHE A 72 -13.75 -1.48 -30.03
N PRO A 73 -13.54 -1.71 -28.75
CA PRO A 73 -13.27 -0.81 -27.65
C PRO A 73 -11.84 -0.27 -27.64
N PHE A 74 -11.69 0.96 -27.19
CA PHE A 74 -10.45 1.68 -26.99
C PHE A 74 -9.41 0.84 -26.25
N SER A 75 -8.30 0.53 -26.90
CA SER A 75 -7.22 -0.27 -26.33
C SER A 75 -6.11 0.63 -25.81
N ILE A 76 -5.82 0.54 -24.49
CA ILE A 76 -4.69 1.23 -23.91
C ILE A 76 -3.43 0.44 -24.26
N PRO A 77 -2.40 1.07 -24.87
CA PRO A 77 -1.16 0.39 -25.14
C PRO A 77 -0.56 -0.22 -23.86
N GLY A 78 -0.21 -1.51 -23.90
CA GLY A 78 0.41 -2.19 -22.76
C GLY A 78 1.70 -1.52 -22.26
N SER A 79 2.35 -0.72 -23.14
CA SER A 79 3.51 0.09 -22.78
C SER A 79 3.18 1.17 -21.72
N ILE A 80 1.99 1.78 -21.78
CA ILE A 80 1.54 2.77 -20.78
C ILE A 80 1.33 2.08 -19.45
N CYS A 81 0.60 0.97 -19.46
CA CYS A 81 0.32 0.16 -18.28
C CYS A 81 1.60 -0.29 -17.59
N ASN A 82 2.57 -0.78 -18.36
CA ASN A 82 3.86 -1.20 -17.84
C ASN A 82 4.64 -0.02 -17.25
N THR A 83 4.64 1.14 -17.91
CA THR A 83 5.31 2.34 -17.41
C THR A 83 4.72 2.79 -16.08
N VAL A 84 3.40 2.85 -15.95
CA VAL A 84 2.71 3.24 -14.71
C VAL A 84 2.97 2.23 -13.59
N ARG A 85 2.92 0.94 -13.91
CA ARG A 85 3.23 -0.15 -12.95
C ARG A 85 4.69 -0.10 -12.48
N THR A 86 5.62 0.17 -13.39
CA THR A 86 7.04 0.33 -13.07
C THR A 86 7.24 1.55 -12.14
N GLU A 87 6.64 2.70 -12.47
CA GLU A 87 6.71 3.90 -11.63
C GLU A 87 6.20 3.62 -10.20
N LEU A 88 5.05 2.92 -10.07
CA LEU A 88 4.51 2.52 -8.79
C LEU A 88 5.50 1.65 -8.01
N THR A 89 6.03 0.60 -8.65
CA THR A 89 6.94 -0.35 -8.03
C THR A 89 8.25 0.32 -7.62
N ASP A 90 8.81 1.17 -8.48
CA ASP A 90 10.07 1.87 -8.21
C ASP A 90 9.91 2.89 -7.07
N ARG A 91 8.76 3.56 -6.99
CA ARG A 91 8.45 4.46 -5.86
C ARG A 91 8.35 3.71 -4.56
N LEU A 92 7.67 2.57 -4.53
CA LEU A 92 7.52 1.77 -3.30
C LEU A 92 8.84 1.15 -2.86
N ARG A 93 9.68 0.74 -3.81
CA ARG A 93 11.03 0.25 -3.54
C ARG A 93 11.96 1.34 -3.05
N GLY A 94 11.70 2.60 -3.43
CA GLY A 94 12.51 3.77 -3.13
C GLY A 94 13.78 3.87 -3.98
N ALA A 95 14.15 5.09 -4.30
CA ALA A 95 15.44 5.36 -4.92
C ALA A 95 16.55 5.27 -3.87
N GLN A 96 17.64 4.57 -4.17
CA GLN A 96 18.86 4.53 -3.35
C GLN A 96 18.70 3.95 -1.93
N GLY A 97 17.82 2.95 -1.74
CA GLY A 97 17.69 2.27 -0.45
C GLY A 97 16.80 2.99 0.57
N GLN A 98 16.07 4.03 0.17
CA GLN A 98 15.00 4.65 0.95
C GLN A 98 13.66 4.00 0.56
N GLU A 99 13.46 2.77 0.97
CA GLU A 99 12.18 2.08 0.78
C GLU A 99 11.06 2.85 1.47
N LEU A 100 10.01 3.22 0.72
CA LEU A 100 8.79 3.80 1.31
C LEU A 100 8.06 2.78 2.17
N ILE A 101 8.18 1.50 1.81
CA ILE A 101 7.69 0.37 2.59
C ILE A 101 8.90 -0.44 3.04
N VAL A 102 9.17 -0.49 4.33
CA VAL A 102 10.28 -1.25 4.91
C VAL A 102 10.13 -2.74 4.60
N GLY A 103 11.12 -3.34 3.94
CA GLY A 103 11.07 -4.74 3.52
C GLY A 103 10.09 -4.99 2.38
N PHE A 104 9.97 -4.05 1.45
CA PHE A 104 9.06 -4.16 0.29
C PHE A 104 9.35 -5.40 -0.57
N VAL A 105 8.32 -6.21 -0.75
CA VAL A 105 8.35 -7.41 -1.62
C VAL A 105 7.42 -7.19 -2.81
N PRO A 106 7.94 -7.03 -4.04
CA PRO A 106 7.12 -6.76 -5.23
C PRO A 106 6.02 -7.80 -5.49
N ALA A 107 6.25 -9.07 -5.12
CA ALA A 107 5.25 -10.14 -5.28
C ALA A 107 3.99 -9.94 -4.41
N ASN A 108 4.10 -9.13 -3.35
CA ASN A 108 2.97 -8.80 -2.46
C ASN A 108 2.16 -7.60 -2.96
N LEU A 109 2.60 -6.94 -4.04
CA LEU A 109 1.92 -5.80 -4.64
C LEU A 109 0.99 -6.27 -5.76
N SER A 110 -0.27 -5.92 -5.67
CA SER A 110 -1.24 -6.01 -6.76
C SER A 110 -1.68 -4.61 -7.17
N SER A 111 -1.75 -4.32 -8.45
CA SER A 111 -2.17 -3.00 -8.95
C SER A 111 -3.11 -3.13 -10.13
N THR A 112 -4.13 -2.29 -10.14
CA THR A 112 -5.07 -2.15 -11.25
C THR A 112 -4.99 -0.73 -11.77
N ILE A 113 -4.84 -0.60 -13.09
CA ILE A 113 -4.78 0.67 -13.79
C ILE A 113 -5.94 0.65 -14.78
N ALA A 114 -6.84 1.61 -14.68
CA ALA A 114 -7.99 1.74 -15.58
C ALA A 114 -8.09 3.17 -16.07
N TYR A 115 -8.57 3.33 -17.28
CA TYR A 115 -8.87 4.63 -17.86
C TYR A 115 -10.36 4.66 -18.22
N GLU A 116 -11.05 5.70 -17.83
CA GLU A 116 -12.48 5.86 -18.03
C GLU A 116 -12.81 7.27 -18.53
N TRP A 117 -13.71 7.33 -19.52
CA TRP A 117 -14.27 8.60 -19.91
C TRP A 117 -15.40 9.00 -18.97
N GLN A 118 -15.31 10.22 -18.46
CA GLN A 118 -16.34 10.81 -17.61
C GLN A 118 -16.91 12.05 -18.29
N GLN A 119 -18.22 12.26 -18.13
CA GLN A 119 -18.90 13.45 -18.62
C GLN A 119 -19.09 14.44 -17.48
N ASN A 120 -18.72 15.68 -17.70
CA ASN A 120 -19.07 16.76 -16.77
C ASN A 120 -20.58 17.04 -16.89
N PRO A 121 -21.37 16.85 -15.81
CA PRO A 121 -22.81 17.02 -15.84
C PRO A 121 -23.28 18.44 -16.15
N GLU A 122 -22.44 19.46 -15.87
CA GLU A 122 -22.78 20.87 -16.09
C GLU A 122 -22.48 21.34 -17.52
N SER A 123 -21.34 20.93 -18.07
CA SER A 123 -20.90 21.39 -19.40
C SER A 123 -21.15 20.39 -20.51
N GLY A 124 -21.49 19.13 -20.18
CA GLY A 124 -21.63 18.05 -21.15
C GLY A 124 -20.30 17.60 -21.79
N GLN A 125 -19.18 18.21 -21.42
CA GLN A 125 -17.86 17.88 -21.94
C GLN A 125 -17.34 16.58 -21.36
N TYR A 126 -16.64 15.80 -22.19
CA TYR A 126 -16.01 14.56 -21.81
C TYR A 126 -14.54 14.77 -21.43
N PHE A 127 -14.08 14.06 -20.44
CA PHE A 127 -12.67 14.04 -20.02
C PHE A 127 -12.26 12.62 -19.65
N LEU A 128 -11.02 12.29 -19.92
CA LEU A 128 -10.45 10.99 -19.59
C LEU A 128 -9.87 11.02 -18.18
N VAL A 129 -10.20 10.03 -17.37
CA VAL A 129 -9.69 9.87 -16.00
C VAL A 129 -8.90 8.57 -15.91
N ALA A 130 -7.73 8.66 -15.34
CA ALA A 130 -6.93 7.50 -14.96
C ALA A 130 -7.26 7.13 -13.51
N HIS A 131 -7.67 5.88 -13.29
CA HIS A 131 -7.92 5.27 -11.99
C HIS A 131 -6.80 4.31 -11.67
N ILE A 132 -6.07 4.58 -10.61
CA ILE A 132 -5.01 3.71 -10.14
C ILE A 132 -5.41 3.19 -8.78
N SER A 133 -5.48 1.87 -8.63
CA SER A 133 -5.64 1.22 -7.33
C SER A 133 -4.52 0.23 -7.11
N ALA A 134 -4.03 0.15 -5.88
CA ALA A 134 -3.03 -0.81 -5.49
C ALA A 134 -3.35 -1.40 -4.13
N SER A 135 -3.03 -2.67 -3.95
CA SER A 135 -3.09 -3.37 -2.68
C SER A 135 -1.74 -4.03 -2.40
N TYR A 136 -1.31 -3.96 -1.16
CA TYR A 136 -0.06 -4.54 -0.70
C TYR A 136 -0.28 -5.41 0.52
N LYS A 137 0.20 -6.66 0.48
CA LYS A 137 0.19 -7.58 1.60
C LYS A 137 1.38 -7.30 2.51
N ASN A 138 1.11 -6.58 3.62
CA ASN A 138 2.13 -6.20 4.59
C ASN A 138 2.29 -7.30 5.64
N PRO A 139 3.52 -7.86 5.85
CA PRO A 139 3.72 -8.95 6.79
C PRO A 139 3.55 -8.49 8.25
N LEU A 140 2.94 -9.36 9.05
CA LEU A 140 2.75 -9.16 10.48
C LEU A 140 3.76 -10.00 11.26
N TYR A 141 4.66 -9.36 11.99
CA TYR A 141 5.77 -10.01 12.69
C TYR A 141 5.46 -10.34 14.15
N VAL A 142 4.49 -9.64 14.77
CA VAL A 142 4.14 -9.83 16.19
C VAL A 142 2.98 -10.82 16.31
N PRO A 143 3.18 -12.03 16.86
CA PRO A 143 2.19 -13.11 16.82
C PRO A 143 0.81 -12.77 17.40
N PHE A 144 0.79 -12.03 18.51
CA PHE A 144 -0.48 -11.62 19.13
C PHE A 144 -1.23 -10.60 18.26
N LEU A 145 -0.49 -9.63 17.71
CA LEU A 145 -1.07 -8.59 16.86
C LEU A 145 -1.47 -9.16 15.50
N SER A 146 -0.71 -10.14 14.98
CA SER A 146 -1.07 -10.84 13.74
C SER A 146 -2.40 -11.57 13.88
N TRP A 147 -2.61 -12.31 14.98
CA TRP A 147 -3.88 -12.98 15.22
C TRP A 147 -5.08 -12.01 15.24
N PHE A 148 -4.91 -10.82 15.82
CA PHE A 148 -5.97 -9.82 15.93
C PHE A 148 -6.23 -9.08 14.61
N LEU A 149 -5.16 -8.60 13.94
CA LEU A 149 -5.28 -7.82 12.70
C LEU A 149 -5.61 -8.69 11.50
N ASP A 150 -5.02 -9.87 11.40
CA ASP A 150 -5.24 -10.81 10.33
C ASP A 150 -6.69 -11.36 10.35
N SER A 151 -7.28 -11.53 11.56
CA SER A 151 -8.69 -11.95 11.67
C SER A 151 -9.68 -10.91 11.13
N SER A 152 -9.28 -9.66 10.98
CA SER A 152 -10.09 -8.56 10.42
C SER A 152 -9.85 -8.31 8.93
N ASP A 153 -8.90 -9.01 8.32
CA ASP A 153 -8.60 -8.90 6.89
C ASP A 153 -9.48 -9.82 6.03
N ALA A 154 -9.47 -9.56 4.72
CA ALA A 154 -10.24 -10.33 3.73
C ALA A 154 -9.81 -11.81 3.62
N ASN A 155 -8.57 -12.14 4.01
CA ASN A 155 -8.00 -13.49 4.00
C ASN A 155 -7.40 -13.85 5.37
N PRO A 156 -8.23 -14.18 6.36
CA PRO A 156 -7.74 -14.50 7.71
C PRO A 156 -6.83 -15.72 7.73
N GLY A 157 -5.72 -15.64 8.45
CA GLY A 157 -4.79 -16.75 8.68
C GLY A 157 -3.61 -16.80 7.72
N ASP A 158 -3.43 -15.81 6.84
CA ASP A 158 -2.28 -15.75 5.92
C ASP A 158 -1.06 -15.02 6.52
N GLY A 159 -1.21 -14.38 7.67
CA GLY A 159 -0.12 -13.67 8.38
C GLY A 159 0.21 -12.30 7.79
N PHE A 160 -0.65 -11.77 6.93
CA PHE A 160 -0.50 -10.47 6.30
C PHE A 160 -1.67 -9.55 6.64
N LEU A 161 -1.42 -8.26 6.54
CA LEU A 161 -2.47 -7.23 6.54
C LEU A 161 -2.51 -6.60 5.16
N THR A 162 -3.68 -6.65 4.50
CA THR A 162 -3.86 -6.05 3.19
C THR A 162 -4.09 -4.54 3.32
N LEU A 163 -3.11 -3.77 2.85
CA LEU A 163 -3.20 -2.32 2.73
C LEU A 163 -3.69 -1.96 1.33
N SER A 164 -4.55 -0.97 1.20
CA SER A 164 -5.07 -0.53 -0.09
C SER A 164 -5.01 0.99 -0.23
N ALA A 165 -4.77 1.45 -1.45
CA ALA A 165 -4.83 2.85 -1.82
C ALA A 165 -5.37 2.98 -3.24
N SER A 166 -6.12 4.05 -3.51
CA SER A 166 -6.62 4.38 -4.84
C SER A 166 -6.56 5.88 -5.06
N GLU A 167 -6.30 6.28 -6.30
CA GLU A 167 -6.24 7.67 -6.72
C GLU A 167 -6.84 7.79 -8.11
N GLN A 168 -7.45 8.94 -8.38
CA GLN A 168 -8.04 9.29 -9.66
C GLN A 168 -7.43 10.59 -10.14
N MET A 169 -7.05 10.65 -11.42
CA MET A 169 -6.45 11.85 -11.98
C MET A 169 -6.92 12.05 -13.41
N ARG A 170 -7.27 13.30 -13.73
CA ARG A 170 -7.65 13.66 -15.10
C ARG A 170 -6.41 13.63 -16.00
N VAL A 171 -6.56 13.01 -17.18
CA VAL A 171 -5.51 12.97 -18.19
C VAL A 171 -5.41 14.34 -18.86
N GLU A 172 -4.21 14.91 -18.89
CA GLU A 172 -3.98 16.27 -19.40
C GLU A 172 -4.10 16.40 -20.92
N ASN A 173 -3.70 15.34 -21.65
CA ASN A 173 -3.75 15.28 -23.10
C ASN A 173 -4.57 14.08 -23.55
N PRO A 174 -5.92 14.15 -23.43
CA PRO A 174 -6.77 13.08 -23.92
C PRO A 174 -6.73 13.04 -25.46
N PRO A 175 -6.99 11.89 -26.08
CA PRO A 175 -7.18 11.81 -27.51
C PRO A 175 -8.35 12.71 -27.95
N LEU A 176 -8.27 13.27 -29.16
CA LEU A 176 -9.20 14.31 -29.66
C LEU A 176 -10.62 13.80 -29.94
N ASP A 177 -10.80 12.47 -30.06
CA ASP A 177 -12.10 11.92 -30.43
C ASP A 177 -12.96 11.60 -29.22
N THR A 178 -14.17 12.11 -29.22
CA THR A 178 -15.21 11.76 -28.25
C THR A 178 -15.64 10.32 -28.47
N PRO A 179 -15.59 9.47 -27.45
CA PRO A 179 -15.95 8.06 -27.60
C PRO A 179 -17.45 7.89 -27.82
N GLY A 180 -17.82 7.02 -28.75
CA GLY A 180 -19.20 6.61 -28.97
C GLY A 180 -19.78 5.69 -27.89
N SER A 181 -18.97 5.16 -27.00
CA SER A 181 -19.38 4.34 -25.85
C SER A 181 -18.37 4.45 -24.70
N PHE A 182 -18.89 4.45 -23.47
CA PHE A 182 -18.13 4.62 -22.23
C PHE A 182 -17.83 3.25 -21.61
N THR A 183 -16.78 2.61 -22.02
CA THR A 183 -16.28 1.43 -21.34
C THR A 183 -14.97 1.76 -20.66
N ALA A 184 -14.87 1.44 -19.35
CA ALA A 184 -13.62 1.51 -18.63
C ALA A 184 -12.64 0.48 -19.22
N HIS A 185 -11.41 0.90 -19.50
CA HIS A 185 -10.34 0.01 -19.96
C HIS A 185 -9.37 -0.25 -18.84
N THR A 186 -9.26 -1.51 -18.49
CA THR A 186 -8.34 -1.98 -17.44
C THR A 186 -7.08 -2.54 -18.08
N CYS A 187 -5.93 -2.11 -17.61
CA CYS A 187 -4.67 -2.74 -17.92
C CYS A 187 -4.60 -4.11 -17.23
N THR A 188 -4.53 -5.15 -17.96
CA THR A 188 -4.25 -6.50 -17.46
C THR A 188 -2.75 -6.82 -17.54
#